data_202d17cfa4cc866194ac8971ae50336d
#
_entry.id   202d17cfa4cc866194ac8971ae50336d
#
_cell.length_a   1.000
_cell.length_b   1.000
_cell.length_c   1.000
_cell.angle_alpha   90.00
_cell.angle_beta   90.00
_cell.angle_gamma   90.00
#
_symmetry.space_group_name_H-M   'P 1'
#
loop_
_entity.id
_entity.type
_entity.pdbx_description
1 polymer ?
#
loop_
_entity_poly.entity_id
_entity_poly.type
_entity_poly.pdbx_seq_one_letter_code
_entity_poly.pdbx_strand_id
1 'polypeptide(L)'
;MSVLRQLQIVLVTAFFLGSFACVAQTAAPQPSAPKLTLAQAEHMALEHNPSISVAHLLALAQAQVTREVRAGELPDAVANLTAVDAHDNSRITAGALNNPIVYDRAAAGLTVRQLITDFGRTHNLIRNAQSTARAQLDTERATVADITLAVDQAFYQALTAQSILKVAEQTVAARQATSDQIDALTGQKLRSTLDLSLANVQLSQARILKLDAENTAQTAMAVLNDLLGSEDNAPYDLVDETPADPQLAPANVDDLVQLAFRARPDLAALNDRSAAAKQLASAEHDLQRPTISALATAGGTPVRADQIQSSWYGAAGVNVSIPIFNGFEFSARAKEADLRAHAASEQVRNLRDALARDVRTAVLNSQVAFQRIAVTRQLLDQSNTALELAQARYKVGLSGIVDLTQAQLAQTQAEISYTNARYAYQTALSEVRFQTGQ
;
A
#
# COMPACT_ATOMS: atom_id res chain seq x y z
N MET A 1 -3.10 -63.69 -5.35
CA MET A 1 -2.69 -64.65 -6.37
C MET A 1 -2.04 -63.80 -7.45
N SER A 2 -0.73 -63.75 -7.39
CA SER A 2 0.26 -64.46 -8.24
C SER A 2 0.27 -63.84 -9.66
N VAL A 3 1.35 -63.30 -10.20
CA VAL A 3 2.68 -63.82 -10.46
C VAL A 3 3.51 -62.60 -10.92
N LEU A 4 4.52 -62.09 -10.34
CA LEU A 4 5.93 -62.48 -10.25
C LEU A 4 6.62 -62.94 -11.55
N ARG A 5 7.75 -62.25 -11.78
CA ARG A 5 9.01 -62.71 -12.40
C ARG A 5 9.33 -62.19 -13.81
N GLN A 6 10.35 -61.37 -13.85
CA GLN A 6 11.78 -61.62 -14.18
C GLN A 6 12.11 -61.55 -15.67
N LEU A 7 13.12 -60.77 -16.02
CA LEU A 7 14.43 -61.16 -16.62
C LEU A 7 15.19 -59.86 -16.95
N GLN A 8 16.26 -59.52 -16.28
CA GLN A 8 17.69 -59.87 -16.49
C GLN A 8 18.31 -59.36 -17.81
N ILE A 9 19.14 -58.31 -17.66
CA ILE A 9 20.55 -58.16 -18.05
C ILE A 9 20.94 -58.59 -19.48
N VAL A 10 21.39 -57.58 -20.28
CA VAL A 10 22.56 -57.78 -21.18
C VAL A 10 23.40 -56.47 -21.13
N LEU A 11 24.61 -56.67 -20.68
CA LEU A 11 25.76 -55.76 -20.64
C LEU A 11 26.39 -55.74 -22.03
N VAL A 12 26.51 -54.56 -22.67
CA VAL A 12 27.49 -54.42 -23.77
C VAL A 12 28.25 -53.13 -23.58
N THR A 13 29.48 -53.29 -23.16
CA THR A 13 30.54 -52.27 -23.14
C THR A 13 30.93 -51.94 -24.60
N ALA A 14 30.72 -50.65 -24.98
CA ALA A 14 31.40 -50.08 -26.14
C ALA A 14 32.20 -48.87 -25.68
N PHE A 15 33.49 -49.06 -25.68
CA PHE A 15 34.56 -48.11 -25.44
C PHE A 15 34.60 -47.18 -26.68
N PHE A 16 34.17 -45.91 -26.54
CA PHE A 16 34.45 -44.91 -27.56
C PHE A 16 35.28 -43.77 -26.94
N LEU A 17 36.51 -43.73 -27.37
CA LEU A 17 37.36 -42.54 -27.25
C LEU A 17 36.70 -41.39 -28.03
N GLY A 18 36.09 -40.45 -27.31
CA GLY A 18 35.58 -39.18 -27.86
C GLY A 18 36.49 -38.08 -27.41
N SER A 19 37.19 -37.48 -28.35
CA SER A 19 38.05 -36.29 -28.19
C SER A 19 37.32 -35.18 -27.46
N PHE A 20 37.86 -34.70 -26.32
CA PHE A 20 37.44 -33.46 -25.67
C PHE A 20 37.77 -32.29 -26.59
N ALA A 21 36.82 -31.85 -27.39
CA ALA A 21 36.83 -30.53 -27.99
C ALA A 21 36.47 -29.55 -26.88
N CYS A 22 37.45 -28.79 -26.40
CA CYS A 22 37.27 -27.66 -25.52
C CYS A 22 36.50 -26.57 -26.31
N VAL A 23 35.18 -26.59 -26.26
CA VAL A 23 34.36 -25.52 -26.74
C VAL A 23 34.57 -24.38 -25.74
N ALA A 24 35.34 -23.37 -26.13
CA ALA A 24 35.38 -22.09 -25.44
C ALA A 24 33.94 -21.56 -25.42
N GLN A 25 33.29 -21.67 -24.26
CA GLN A 25 32.02 -20.99 -24.01
C GLN A 25 32.30 -19.48 -24.11
N THR A 26 32.06 -18.90 -25.27
CA THR A 26 31.85 -17.47 -25.41
C THR A 26 30.74 -17.12 -24.41
N ALA A 27 31.10 -16.40 -23.36
CA ALA A 27 30.14 -15.84 -22.42
C ALA A 27 29.12 -15.08 -23.27
N ALA A 28 27.87 -15.57 -23.27
CA ALA A 28 26.76 -14.84 -23.85
C ALA A 28 26.73 -13.44 -23.20
N PRO A 29 26.55 -12.37 -23.97
CA PRO A 29 26.39 -11.05 -23.38
C PRO A 29 25.28 -11.13 -22.34
N GLN A 30 25.60 -10.77 -21.11
CA GLN A 30 24.58 -10.70 -20.06
C GLN A 30 23.48 -9.76 -20.59
N PRO A 31 22.21 -10.18 -20.56
CA PRO A 31 21.14 -9.31 -21.01
C PRO A 31 21.26 -8.00 -20.22
N SER A 32 21.37 -6.88 -20.92
CA SER A 32 21.35 -5.57 -20.29
C SER A 32 20.08 -5.45 -19.46
N ALA A 33 20.21 -4.98 -18.22
CA ALA A 33 19.06 -4.78 -17.34
C ALA A 33 17.96 -4.01 -18.09
N PRO A 34 16.68 -4.42 -17.98
CA PRO A 34 15.60 -3.73 -18.66
C PRO A 34 15.51 -2.29 -18.15
N LYS A 35 15.28 -1.36 -19.07
CA LYS A 35 15.11 0.05 -18.72
C LYS A 35 13.76 0.25 -18.07
N LEU A 36 13.72 1.04 -17.02
CA LEU A 36 12.50 1.37 -16.28
C LEU A 36 12.38 2.88 -16.13
N THR A 37 11.28 3.46 -16.64
CA THR A 37 10.91 4.86 -16.42
C THR A 37 9.98 4.96 -15.20
N LEU A 38 9.84 6.18 -14.64
CA LEU A 38 8.92 6.42 -13.53
C LEU A 38 7.48 6.01 -13.87
N ALA A 39 6.98 6.44 -15.04
CA ALA A 39 5.62 6.10 -15.47
C ALA A 39 5.38 4.59 -15.62
N GLN A 40 6.41 3.84 -16.07
CA GLN A 40 6.34 2.38 -16.12
C GLN A 40 6.34 1.75 -14.73
N ALA A 41 7.12 2.30 -13.80
CA ALA A 41 7.15 1.84 -12.42
C ALA A 41 5.79 2.06 -11.72
N GLU A 42 5.20 3.25 -11.86
CA GLU A 42 3.85 3.53 -11.36
C GLU A 42 2.82 2.55 -11.94
N HIS A 43 2.82 2.33 -13.26
CA HIS A 43 1.90 1.40 -13.91
C HIS A 43 2.05 -0.04 -13.41
N MET A 44 3.28 -0.53 -13.28
CA MET A 44 3.55 -1.87 -12.74
C MET A 44 3.04 -2.02 -11.31
N ALA A 45 3.28 -1.01 -10.46
CA ALA A 45 2.78 -1.02 -9.09
C ALA A 45 1.25 -1.03 -9.02
N LEU A 46 0.59 -0.23 -9.88
CA LEU A 46 -0.88 -0.20 -9.95
C LEU A 46 -1.48 -1.55 -10.36
N GLU A 47 -0.80 -2.32 -11.20
CA GLU A 47 -1.27 -3.63 -11.66
C GLU A 47 -0.93 -4.78 -10.69
N HIS A 48 0.21 -4.73 -10.02
CA HIS A 48 0.74 -5.90 -9.32
C HIS A 48 0.84 -5.73 -7.80
N ASN A 49 0.73 -4.50 -7.26
CA ASN A 49 0.89 -4.29 -5.81
C ASN A 49 -0.27 -4.93 -5.01
N PRO A 50 0.05 -5.86 -4.08
CA PRO A 50 -0.97 -6.57 -3.30
C PRO A 50 -1.85 -5.65 -2.45
N SER A 51 -1.33 -4.52 -1.96
CA SER A 51 -2.08 -3.58 -1.12
C SER A 51 -3.24 -2.93 -1.88
N ILE A 52 -3.05 -2.64 -3.18
CA ILE A 52 -4.11 -2.11 -4.05
C ILE A 52 -5.18 -3.17 -4.28
N SER A 53 -4.76 -4.43 -4.56
CA SER A 53 -5.69 -5.55 -4.70
C SER A 53 -6.53 -5.78 -3.43
N VAL A 54 -5.91 -5.70 -2.24
CA VAL A 54 -6.62 -5.80 -0.95
C VAL A 54 -7.63 -4.66 -0.81
N ALA A 55 -7.24 -3.41 -1.08
CA ALA A 55 -8.14 -2.26 -0.97
C ALA A 55 -9.34 -2.40 -1.92
N HIS A 56 -9.11 -2.85 -3.16
CA HIS A 56 -10.16 -3.11 -4.14
C HIS A 56 -11.14 -4.20 -3.68
N LEU A 57 -10.64 -5.35 -3.21
CA LEU A 57 -11.47 -6.44 -2.71
C LEU A 57 -12.30 -6.02 -1.48
N LEU A 58 -11.75 -5.20 -0.59
CA LEU A 58 -12.48 -4.64 0.54
C LEU A 58 -13.59 -3.69 0.10
N ALA A 59 -13.39 -2.88 -0.95
CA ALA A 59 -14.41 -2.03 -1.51
C ALA A 59 -15.54 -2.86 -2.13
N LEU A 60 -15.22 -3.93 -2.86
CA LEU A 60 -16.22 -4.87 -3.39
C LEU A 60 -16.98 -5.59 -2.28
N ALA A 61 -16.30 -6.01 -1.21
CA ALA A 61 -16.94 -6.63 -0.06
C ALA A 61 -17.93 -5.67 0.62
N GLN A 62 -17.55 -4.41 0.82
CA GLN A 62 -18.43 -3.41 1.43
C GLN A 62 -19.66 -3.09 0.54
N ALA A 63 -19.53 -3.19 -0.78
CA ALA A 63 -20.67 -3.10 -1.69
C ALA A 63 -21.66 -4.24 -1.49
N GLN A 64 -21.23 -5.46 -1.12
CA GLN A 64 -22.12 -6.56 -0.77
C GLN A 64 -22.83 -6.32 0.57
N VAL A 65 -22.16 -5.72 1.56
CA VAL A 65 -22.80 -5.32 2.84
C VAL A 65 -23.99 -4.39 2.55
N THR A 66 -23.89 -3.49 1.57
CA THR A 66 -25.02 -2.66 1.16
C THR A 66 -26.20 -3.48 0.64
N ARG A 67 -25.94 -4.57 -0.11
CA ARG A 67 -26.99 -5.49 -0.58
C ARG A 67 -27.60 -6.30 0.56
N GLU A 68 -26.77 -6.75 1.50
CA GLU A 68 -27.19 -7.46 2.70
C GLU A 68 -28.16 -6.60 3.53
N VAL A 69 -27.77 -5.34 3.83
CA VAL A 69 -28.65 -4.43 4.57
C VAL A 69 -29.95 -4.13 3.81
N ARG A 70 -29.88 -3.99 2.48
CA ARG A 70 -31.08 -3.79 1.62
C ARG A 70 -32.00 -5.01 1.62
N ALA A 71 -31.49 -6.21 1.84
CA ALA A 71 -32.32 -7.41 1.95
C ALA A 71 -33.37 -7.30 3.08
N GLY A 72 -33.13 -6.45 4.09
CA GLY A 72 -34.14 -6.15 5.11
C GLY A 72 -35.42 -5.50 4.61
N GLU A 73 -35.44 -4.92 3.40
CA GLU A 73 -36.64 -4.43 2.72
C GLU A 73 -37.38 -5.50 1.91
N LEU A 74 -36.75 -6.66 1.68
CA LEU A 74 -37.28 -7.74 0.86
C LEU A 74 -37.95 -8.82 1.73
N PRO A 75 -38.83 -9.65 1.14
CA PRO A 75 -39.39 -10.80 1.85
C PRO A 75 -38.31 -11.79 2.26
N ASP A 76 -38.37 -12.25 3.50
CA ASP A 76 -37.62 -13.39 4.00
C ASP A 76 -38.49 -14.64 4.02
N ALA A 77 -38.02 -15.73 3.42
CA ALA A 77 -38.73 -16.99 3.33
C ALA A 77 -37.89 -18.13 3.92
N VAL A 78 -38.41 -18.75 4.96
CA VAL A 78 -37.75 -19.86 5.70
C VAL A 78 -38.61 -21.12 5.64
N ALA A 79 -38.03 -22.21 5.16
CA ALA A 79 -38.59 -23.53 5.21
C ALA A 79 -38.11 -24.25 6.50
N ASN A 80 -39.03 -24.78 7.28
CA ASN A 80 -38.75 -25.54 8.50
C ASN A 80 -39.26 -26.95 8.34
N LEU A 81 -38.40 -27.93 8.65
CA LEU A 81 -38.76 -29.33 8.81
C LEU A 81 -38.47 -29.74 10.25
N THR A 82 -39.44 -30.30 10.88
CA THR A 82 -39.34 -30.76 12.28
C THR A 82 -39.82 -32.19 12.35
N ALA A 83 -39.03 -33.07 12.92
CA ALA A 83 -39.43 -34.41 13.29
C ALA A 83 -39.08 -34.60 14.78
N VAL A 84 -40.02 -35.06 15.54
CA VAL A 84 -39.87 -35.35 16.98
C VAL A 84 -40.42 -36.73 17.24
N ASP A 85 -39.61 -37.60 17.78
CA ASP A 85 -39.96 -38.87 18.37
C ASP A 85 -39.87 -38.70 19.91
N ALA A 86 -40.97 -38.87 20.60
CA ALA A 86 -41.02 -38.56 22.01
C ALA A 86 -41.51 -39.81 22.79
N HIS A 87 -40.78 -40.17 23.84
CA HIS A 87 -41.23 -41.20 24.73
C HIS A 87 -42.61 -40.81 25.36
N ASP A 88 -43.52 -41.77 25.43
CA ASP A 88 -44.87 -41.56 25.95
C ASP A 88 -44.84 -40.78 27.27
N ASN A 89 -45.68 -39.73 27.33
CA ASN A 89 -45.78 -38.82 28.47
C ASN A 89 -44.54 -37.99 28.81
N SER A 90 -43.57 -37.91 27.92
CA SER A 90 -42.40 -37.00 28.06
C SER A 90 -42.88 -35.55 28.20
N ARG A 91 -42.26 -34.81 29.12
CA ARG A 91 -42.58 -33.40 29.36
C ARG A 91 -41.36 -32.54 29.25
N ILE A 92 -41.52 -31.41 28.61
CA ILE A 92 -40.49 -30.37 28.66
C ILE A 92 -40.74 -29.53 29.91
N THR A 93 -39.87 -29.64 30.90
CA THR A 93 -39.91 -28.80 32.10
C THR A 93 -39.30 -27.44 31.79
N ALA A 94 -40.13 -26.43 31.74
CA ALA A 94 -39.72 -25.04 31.67
C ALA A 94 -39.94 -24.38 33.04
N GLY A 95 -39.09 -24.67 34.00
CA GLY A 95 -39.24 -24.17 35.37
C GLY A 95 -40.56 -24.60 36.02
N ALA A 96 -41.12 -23.79 36.93
CA ALA A 96 -42.32 -24.10 37.69
C ALA A 96 -43.66 -23.82 36.97
N LEU A 97 -43.65 -23.27 35.75
CA LEU A 97 -44.86 -22.61 35.21
C LEU A 97 -45.55 -23.32 34.07
N ASN A 98 -44.91 -24.20 33.35
CA ASN A 98 -45.57 -24.93 32.28
C ASN A 98 -44.84 -26.25 31.98
N ASN A 99 -45.62 -27.29 31.75
CA ASN A 99 -45.09 -28.63 31.58
C ASN A 99 -45.80 -29.32 30.40
N PRO A 100 -45.66 -28.82 29.18
CA PRO A 100 -46.35 -29.38 28.03
C PRO A 100 -45.86 -30.80 27.75
N ILE A 101 -46.82 -31.68 27.44
CA ILE A 101 -46.52 -33.03 26.99
C ILE A 101 -45.99 -32.92 25.56
N VAL A 102 -44.89 -33.62 25.28
CA VAL A 102 -44.28 -33.72 23.98
C VAL A 102 -44.82 -34.96 23.27
N TYR A 103 -45.32 -34.82 22.07
CA TYR A 103 -45.87 -35.92 21.25
C TYR A 103 -44.99 -36.09 20.00
N ASP A 104 -45.08 -37.30 19.44
CA ASP A 104 -44.52 -37.58 18.12
C ASP A 104 -45.13 -36.63 17.08
N ARG A 105 -44.28 -35.99 16.33
CA ARG A 105 -44.72 -35.09 15.28
C ARG A 105 -43.71 -34.99 14.16
N ALA A 106 -44.23 -34.95 12.95
CA ALA A 106 -43.46 -34.53 11.79
C ALA A 106 -44.23 -33.38 11.12
N ALA A 107 -43.53 -32.30 10.86
CA ALA A 107 -44.09 -31.10 10.26
C ALA A 107 -43.13 -30.51 9.23
N ALA A 108 -43.66 -30.02 8.14
CA ALA A 108 -42.94 -29.19 7.16
C ALA A 108 -43.75 -27.93 6.91
N GLY A 109 -43.10 -26.79 6.92
CA GLY A 109 -43.76 -25.51 6.68
C GLY A 109 -42.85 -24.45 6.10
N LEU A 110 -43.44 -23.51 5.38
CA LEU A 110 -42.83 -22.32 4.86
C LEU A 110 -43.37 -21.11 5.60
N THR A 111 -42.49 -20.24 6.05
CA THR A 111 -42.83 -18.95 6.67
C THR A 111 -42.23 -17.84 5.85
N VAL A 112 -43.02 -16.88 5.43
CA VAL A 112 -42.62 -15.68 4.72
C VAL A 112 -42.87 -14.47 5.62
N ARG A 113 -41.86 -13.65 5.80
CA ARG A 113 -41.95 -12.38 6.54
C ARG A 113 -41.59 -11.23 5.59
N GLN A 114 -42.32 -10.11 5.73
CA GLN A 114 -42.06 -8.90 4.95
C GLN A 114 -42.18 -7.68 5.87
N LEU A 115 -41.12 -6.88 5.93
CA LEU A 115 -41.21 -5.56 6.53
C LEU A 115 -42.09 -4.67 5.64
N ILE A 116 -43.14 -4.08 6.21
CA ILE A 116 -43.99 -3.10 5.53
C ILE A 116 -43.43 -1.71 5.77
N THR A 117 -43.18 -1.37 7.04
CA THR A 117 -42.53 -0.10 7.43
C THR A 117 -42.00 -0.16 8.85
N ASP A 118 -40.91 0.50 9.06
CA ASP A 118 -40.30 0.82 10.36
C ASP A 118 -40.10 2.34 10.49
N PHE A 119 -40.85 3.09 9.73
CA PHE A 119 -40.85 4.54 9.69
C PHE A 119 -39.48 5.19 9.40
N GLY A 120 -38.63 4.49 8.63
CA GLY A 120 -37.40 5.02 8.10
C GLY A 120 -36.13 4.37 8.64
N ARG A 121 -36.22 3.52 9.67
CA ARG A 121 -35.05 2.88 10.27
C ARG A 121 -34.24 2.08 9.25
N THR A 122 -34.88 1.14 8.54
CA THR A 122 -34.21 0.31 7.51
C THR A 122 -33.67 1.19 6.39
N HIS A 123 -34.42 2.21 5.96
CA HIS A 123 -33.97 3.16 4.94
C HIS A 123 -32.69 3.91 5.38
N ASN A 124 -32.64 4.39 6.66
CA ASN A 124 -31.44 5.04 7.20
C ASN A 124 -30.27 4.08 7.34
N LEU A 125 -30.50 2.79 7.69
CA LEU A 125 -29.45 1.77 7.70
C LEU A 125 -28.89 1.49 6.30
N ILE A 126 -29.74 1.45 5.27
CA ILE A 126 -29.30 1.32 3.86
C ILE A 126 -28.45 2.52 3.45
N ARG A 127 -28.88 3.73 3.78
CA ARG A 127 -28.09 4.94 3.50
C ARG A 127 -26.77 4.95 4.23
N ASN A 128 -26.73 4.48 5.48
CA ASN A 128 -25.49 4.29 6.23
C ASN A 128 -24.55 3.32 5.49
N ALA A 129 -25.04 2.14 5.09
CA ALA A 129 -24.26 1.15 4.35
C ALA A 129 -23.77 1.69 2.99
N GLN A 130 -24.59 2.45 2.28
CA GLN A 130 -24.21 3.10 1.02
C GLN A 130 -23.09 4.14 1.23
N SER A 131 -23.21 4.98 2.26
CA SER A 131 -22.17 5.97 2.57
C SER A 131 -20.87 5.29 3.01
N THR A 132 -20.96 4.20 3.77
CA THR A 132 -19.80 3.39 4.16
C THR A 132 -19.14 2.74 2.93
N ALA A 133 -19.94 2.26 1.96
CA ALA A 133 -19.41 1.69 0.72
C ALA A 133 -18.69 2.75 -0.14
N ARG A 134 -19.24 3.97 -0.24
CA ARG A 134 -18.53 5.08 -0.92
C ARG A 134 -17.23 5.43 -0.21
N ALA A 135 -17.25 5.54 1.11
CA ALA A 135 -16.06 5.77 1.90
C ALA A 135 -14.99 4.71 1.67
N GLN A 136 -15.37 3.45 1.45
CA GLN A 136 -14.42 2.38 1.18
C GLN A 136 -13.83 2.48 -0.23
N LEU A 137 -14.63 2.90 -1.23
CA LEU A 137 -14.12 3.20 -2.59
C LEU A 137 -13.12 4.37 -2.57
N ASP A 138 -13.39 5.42 -1.80
CA ASP A 138 -12.46 6.53 -1.66
C ASP A 138 -11.22 6.14 -0.83
N THR A 139 -11.34 5.18 0.11
CA THR A 139 -10.18 4.58 0.79
C THR A 139 -9.31 3.78 -0.18
N GLU A 140 -9.89 3.03 -1.13
CA GLU A 140 -9.16 2.37 -2.21
C GLU A 140 -8.38 3.40 -3.04
N ARG A 141 -9.00 4.52 -3.44
CA ARG A 141 -8.33 5.60 -4.18
C ARG A 141 -7.20 6.24 -3.36
N ALA A 142 -7.39 6.40 -2.05
CA ALA A 142 -6.34 6.89 -1.17
C ALA A 142 -5.16 5.92 -1.12
N THR A 143 -5.42 4.61 -1.03
CA THR A 143 -4.36 3.58 -1.08
C THR A 143 -3.59 3.63 -2.41
N VAL A 144 -4.29 3.82 -3.54
CA VAL A 144 -3.63 4.01 -4.85
C VAL A 144 -2.71 5.21 -4.83
N ALA A 145 -3.16 6.36 -4.30
CA ALA A 145 -2.34 7.56 -4.20
C ALA A 145 -1.12 7.38 -3.27
N ASP A 146 -1.30 6.70 -2.12
CA ASP A 146 -0.23 6.39 -1.18
C ASP A 146 0.85 5.50 -1.82
N ILE A 147 0.44 4.45 -2.56
CA ILE A 147 1.37 3.56 -3.27
C ILE A 147 2.08 4.30 -4.39
N THR A 148 1.38 5.14 -5.16
CA THR A 148 2.00 5.95 -6.21
C THR A 148 3.10 6.86 -5.64
N LEU A 149 2.81 7.57 -4.53
CA LEU A 149 3.83 8.37 -3.85
C LEU A 149 5.01 7.53 -3.36
N ALA A 150 4.73 6.36 -2.78
CA ALA A 150 5.79 5.46 -2.30
C ALA A 150 6.69 4.97 -3.44
N VAL A 151 6.10 4.66 -4.61
CA VAL A 151 6.85 4.29 -5.83
C VAL A 151 7.71 5.45 -6.33
N ASP A 152 7.16 6.67 -6.39
CA ASP A 152 7.91 7.87 -6.78
C ASP A 152 9.14 8.07 -5.88
N GLN A 153 8.93 8.00 -4.57
CA GLN A 153 9.99 8.16 -3.58
C GLN A 153 11.06 7.07 -3.71
N ALA A 154 10.64 5.80 -3.84
CA ALA A 154 11.56 4.68 -3.99
C ALA A 154 12.32 4.73 -5.34
N PHE A 155 11.66 5.14 -6.42
CA PHE A 155 12.27 5.31 -7.74
C PHE A 155 13.38 6.38 -7.70
N TYR A 156 13.07 7.57 -7.18
CA TYR A 156 14.07 8.64 -7.07
C TYR A 156 15.18 8.31 -6.06
N GLN A 157 14.88 7.55 -5.02
CA GLN A 157 15.90 7.05 -4.10
C GLN A 157 16.83 6.04 -4.78
N ALA A 158 16.29 5.09 -5.55
CA ALA A 158 17.07 4.11 -6.30
C ALA A 158 17.91 4.80 -7.39
N LEU A 159 17.33 5.77 -8.11
CA LEU A 159 18.03 6.56 -9.12
C LEU A 159 19.17 7.41 -8.51
N THR A 160 18.94 7.98 -7.32
CA THR A 160 19.97 8.67 -6.54
C THR A 160 21.11 7.71 -6.19
N ALA A 161 20.78 6.53 -5.67
CA ALA A 161 21.77 5.53 -5.25
C ALA A 161 22.59 5.00 -6.44
N GLN A 162 21.96 4.72 -7.60
CA GLN A 162 22.67 4.34 -8.83
C GLN A 162 23.61 5.47 -9.32
N SER A 163 23.15 6.72 -9.23
CA SER A 163 23.96 7.87 -9.63
C SER A 163 25.18 8.07 -8.70
N ILE A 164 24.99 7.90 -7.39
CA ILE A 164 26.08 7.97 -6.41
C ILE A 164 27.06 6.80 -6.59
N LEU A 165 26.57 5.59 -6.91
CA LEU A 165 27.44 4.46 -7.23
C LEU A 165 28.35 4.77 -8.41
N LYS A 166 27.80 5.38 -9.46
CA LYS A 166 28.59 5.81 -10.62
C LYS A 166 29.66 6.84 -10.25
N VAL A 167 29.33 7.81 -9.38
CA VAL A 167 30.31 8.78 -8.83
C VAL A 167 31.39 8.06 -8.03
N ALA A 168 31.02 7.10 -7.19
CA ALA A 168 31.95 6.32 -6.38
C ALA A 168 32.90 5.48 -7.26
N GLU A 169 32.42 4.85 -8.32
CA GLU A 169 33.24 4.11 -9.30
C GLU A 169 34.24 5.01 -10.01
N GLN A 170 33.79 6.17 -10.46
CA GLN A 170 34.65 7.18 -11.08
C GLN A 170 35.71 7.69 -10.08
N THR A 171 35.31 7.86 -8.80
CA THR A 171 36.22 8.26 -7.74
C THR A 171 37.29 7.20 -7.50
N VAL A 172 36.94 5.91 -7.44
CA VAL A 172 37.92 4.82 -7.31
C VAL A 172 38.89 4.84 -8.48
N ALA A 173 38.42 4.95 -9.71
CA ALA A 173 39.26 5.00 -10.90
C ALA A 173 40.24 6.19 -10.86
N ALA A 174 39.76 7.38 -10.48
CA ALA A 174 40.58 8.58 -10.33
C ALA A 174 41.65 8.46 -9.22
N ARG A 175 41.27 7.86 -8.05
CA ARG A 175 42.23 7.64 -6.95
C ARG A 175 43.26 6.57 -7.30
N GLN A 176 42.85 5.49 -7.99
CA GLN A 176 43.77 4.46 -8.45
C GLN A 176 44.83 5.07 -9.39
N ALA A 177 44.41 5.83 -10.42
CA ALA A 177 45.32 6.49 -11.33
C ALA A 177 46.31 7.45 -10.60
N THR A 178 45.82 8.18 -9.58
CA THR A 178 46.65 9.05 -8.76
C THR A 178 47.69 8.24 -7.95
N SER A 179 47.26 7.14 -7.30
CA SER A 179 48.14 6.25 -6.53
C SER A 179 49.21 5.62 -7.41
N ASP A 180 48.85 5.11 -8.61
CA ASP A 180 49.78 4.49 -9.55
C ASP A 180 50.84 5.49 -10.07
N GLN A 181 50.41 6.73 -10.32
CA GLN A 181 51.33 7.81 -10.73
C GLN A 181 52.33 8.16 -9.61
N ILE A 182 51.85 8.27 -8.36
CA ILE A 182 52.70 8.59 -7.21
C ILE A 182 53.67 7.45 -6.89
N ASP A 183 53.21 6.19 -7.03
CA ASP A 183 54.04 5.01 -6.84
C ASP A 183 55.22 5.00 -7.84
N ALA A 184 54.93 5.21 -9.12
CA ALA A 184 55.96 5.30 -10.15
C ALA A 184 56.99 6.43 -9.86
N LEU A 185 56.54 7.60 -9.40
CA LEU A 185 57.41 8.72 -9.05
C LEU A 185 58.23 8.44 -7.75
N THR A 186 57.66 7.74 -6.79
CA THR A 186 58.32 7.34 -5.55
C THR A 186 59.42 6.30 -5.87
N GLY A 187 59.17 5.34 -6.72
CA GLY A 187 60.16 4.38 -7.22
C GLY A 187 61.39 5.06 -7.86
N GLN A 188 61.16 6.21 -8.55
CA GLN A 188 62.21 7.03 -9.11
C GLN A 188 62.83 8.03 -8.10
N LYS A 189 62.47 8.03 -6.83
CA LYS A 189 62.88 8.96 -5.77
C LYS A 189 62.48 10.43 -6.04
N LEU A 190 61.50 10.67 -6.88
CA LEU A 190 60.98 12.01 -7.20
C LEU A 190 59.87 12.44 -6.25
N ARG A 191 59.30 11.52 -5.49
CA ARG A 191 58.26 11.76 -4.48
C ARG A 191 58.58 10.98 -3.21
N SER A 192 57.94 11.38 -2.08
CA SER A 192 58.15 10.75 -0.76
C SER A 192 57.27 9.50 -0.59
N THR A 193 57.69 8.56 0.26
CA THR A 193 56.87 7.42 0.69
C THR A 193 55.65 7.87 1.46
N LEU A 194 55.67 9.05 2.11
CA LEU A 194 54.52 9.66 2.74
C LEU A 194 53.43 10.01 1.72
N ASP A 195 53.83 10.60 0.56
CA ASP A 195 52.90 10.94 -0.49
C ASP A 195 52.17 9.69 -1.02
N LEU A 196 52.90 8.58 -1.20
CA LEU A 196 52.35 7.31 -1.64
C LEU A 196 51.39 6.73 -0.56
N SER A 197 51.78 6.80 0.71
CA SER A 197 50.95 6.32 1.83
C SER A 197 49.62 7.11 1.87
N LEU A 198 49.65 8.42 1.72
CA LEU A 198 48.45 9.28 1.69
C LEU A 198 47.57 8.98 0.47
N ALA A 199 48.15 8.76 -0.70
CA ALA A 199 47.41 8.36 -1.88
C ALA A 199 46.69 7.01 -1.71
N ASN A 200 47.37 6.02 -1.07
CA ASN A 200 46.79 4.72 -0.79
C ASN A 200 45.66 4.80 0.27
N VAL A 201 45.75 5.69 1.24
CA VAL A 201 44.64 5.98 2.18
C VAL A 201 43.43 6.50 1.41
N GLN A 202 43.61 7.46 0.50
CA GLN A 202 42.52 8.02 -0.32
C GLN A 202 41.90 6.96 -1.25
N LEU A 203 42.69 6.08 -1.83
CA LEU A 203 42.21 4.97 -2.64
C LEU A 203 41.37 3.99 -1.79
N SER A 204 41.84 3.68 -0.59
CA SER A 204 41.10 2.78 0.33
C SER A 204 39.74 3.40 0.76
N GLN A 205 39.73 4.72 1.04
CA GLN A 205 38.50 5.45 1.34
C GLN A 205 37.52 5.45 0.15
N ALA A 206 38.03 5.64 -1.07
CA ALA A 206 37.20 5.57 -2.29
C ALA A 206 36.60 4.17 -2.51
N ARG A 207 37.35 3.11 -2.21
CA ARG A 207 36.85 1.72 -2.26
C ARG A 207 35.77 1.47 -1.22
N ILE A 208 35.91 1.99 -0.01
CA ILE A 208 34.86 1.93 1.03
C ILE A 208 33.60 2.66 0.53
N LEU A 209 33.75 3.89 0.01
CA LEU A 209 32.63 4.63 -0.56
C LEU A 209 31.90 3.84 -1.67
N LYS A 210 32.65 3.14 -2.53
CA LYS A 210 32.05 2.28 -3.58
C LYS A 210 31.26 1.13 -2.96
N LEU A 211 31.82 0.40 -1.98
CA LEU A 211 31.12 -0.69 -1.29
C LEU A 211 29.82 -0.22 -0.63
N ASP A 212 29.85 0.92 0.05
CA ASP A 212 28.67 1.51 0.68
C ASP A 212 27.61 1.93 -0.35
N ALA A 213 28.05 2.50 -1.49
CA ALA A 213 27.18 2.89 -2.58
C ALA A 213 26.57 1.68 -3.30
N GLU A 214 27.32 0.59 -3.50
CA GLU A 214 26.82 -0.67 -4.05
C GLU A 214 25.71 -1.26 -3.17
N ASN A 215 25.95 -1.33 -1.87
CA ASN A 215 24.95 -1.81 -0.91
C ASN A 215 23.70 -0.92 -0.90
N THR A 216 23.87 0.41 -0.92
CA THR A 216 22.75 1.36 -0.95
C THR A 216 21.93 1.22 -2.22
N ALA A 217 22.57 1.06 -3.38
CA ALA A 217 21.90 0.88 -4.66
C ALA A 217 21.09 -0.43 -4.70
N GLN A 218 21.68 -1.52 -4.19
CA GLN A 218 20.99 -2.82 -4.11
C GLN A 218 19.80 -2.76 -3.16
N THR A 219 19.94 -2.13 -1.99
CA THR A 219 18.87 -1.98 -1.01
C THR A 219 17.73 -1.11 -1.56
N ALA A 220 18.05 0.01 -2.20
CA ALA A 220 17.04 0.89 -2.79
C ALA A 220 16.29 0.19 -3.93
N MET A 221 16.99 -0.62 -4.74
CA MET A 221 16.37 -1.44 -5.78
C MET A 221 15.45 -2.51 -5.21
N ALA A 222 15.83 -3.15 -4.10
CA ALA A 222 14.98 -4.13 -3.43
C ALA A 222 13.67 -3.52 -2.90
N VAL A 223 13.74 -2.30 -2.33
CA VAL A 223 12.55 -1.55 -1.89
C VAL A 223 11.66 -1.18 -3.08
N LEU A 224 12.24 -0.76 -4.20
CA LEU A 224 11.47 -0.47 -5.41
C LEU A 224 10.78 -1.74 -5.94
N ASN A 225 11.49 -2.86 -6.04
CA ASN A 225 10.92 -4.14 -6.50
C ASN A 225 9.76 -4.63 -5.63
N ASP A 226 9.84 -4.47 -4.30
CA ASP A 226 8.75 -4.78 -3.38
C ASP A 226 7.48 -3.95 -3.69
N LEU A 227 7.64 -2.65 -3.90
CA LEU A 227 6.53 -1.76 -4.27
C LEU A 227 5.94 -2.06 -5.64
N LEU A 228 6.77 -2.52 -6.60
CA LEU A 228 6.31 -2.96 -7.92
C LEU A 228 5.56 -4.31 -7.87
N GLY A 229 5.53 -4.99 -6.72
CA GLY A 229 4.91 -6.31 -6.58
C GLY A 229 5.69 -7.42 -7.31
N SER A 230 6.99 -7.24 -7.55
CA SER A 230 7.84 -8.22 -8.18
C SER A 230 8.46 -9.15 -7.13
N GLU A 231 8.19 -10.46 -7.23
CA GLU A 231 8.83 -11.47 -6.38
C GLU A 231 10.32 -11.66 -6.74
N ASP A 232 10.66 -11.40 -8.00
CA ASP A 232 12.04 -11.47 -8.48
C ASP A 232 12.75 -10.14 -8.23
N ASN A 233 13.90 -10.18 -7.54
CA ASN A 233 14.74 -8.99 -7.34
C ASN A 233 15.47 -8.63 -8.65
N ALA A 234 14.69 -8.27 -9.69
CA ALA A 234 15.22 -7.97 -11.01
C ALA A 234 16.05 -6.68 -10.98
N PRO A 235 17.23 -6.66 -11.58
CA PRO A 235 17.97 -5.43 -11.76
C PRO A 235 17.32 -4.60 -12.87
N TYR A 236 17.00 -3.34 -12.57
CA TYR A 236 16.53 -2.36 -13.55
C TYR A 236 17.58 -1.28 -13.77
N ASP A 237 17.72 -0.85 -15.04
CA ASP A 237 18.43 0.37 -15.41
C ASP A 237 17.42 1.53 -15.40
N LEU A 238 17.47 2.36 -14.36
CA LEU A 238 16.50 3.44 -14.18
C LEU A 238 16.81 4.61 -15.14
N VAL A 239 15.79 5.03 -15.87
CA VAL A 239 15.92 6.13 -16.83
C VAL A 239 15.74 7.47 -16.09
N ASP A 240 16.78 8.31 -16.13
CA ASP A 240 16.70 9.67 -15.60
C ASP A 240 16.01 10.60 -16.61
N GLU A 241 14.73 10.85 -16.40
CA GLU A 241 13.92 11.80 -17.19
C GLU A 241 13.87 13.20 -16.55
N THR A 242 14.69 13.45 -15.52
CA THR A 242 14.69 14.72 -14.79
C THR A 242 15.19 15.86 -15.69
N PRO A 243 14.47 16.99 -15.81
CA PRO A 243 14.96 18.14 -16.56
C PRO A 243 16.30 18.63 -16.03
N ALA A 244 17.22 18.92 -16.96
CA ALA A 244 18.53 19.47 -16.60
C ALA A 244 18.42 20.83 -15.88
N ASP A 245 17.39 21.61 -16.20
CA ASP A 245 17.12 22.95 -15.67
C ASP A 245 15.66 23.03 -15.21
N PRO A 246 15.36 22.52 -14.00
CA PRO A 246 13.99 22.54 -13.47
C PRO A 246 13.55 23.98 -13.21
N GLN A 247 12.28 24.26 -13.48
CA GLN A 247 11.68 25.57 -13.17
C GLN A 247 10.75 25.44 -11.96
N LEU A 248 10.82 26.42 -11.08
CA LEU A 248 9.85 26.55 -9.99
C LEU A 248 8.54 27.08 -10.56
N ALA A 249 7.49 26.27 -10.52
CA ALA A 249 6.15 26.75 -10.87
C ALA A 249 5.66 27.75 -9.79
N PRO A 250 5.24 28.97 -10.17
CA PRO A 250 4.63 29.88 -9.22
C PRO A 250 3.29 29.30 -8.78
N ALA A 251 3.19 28.86 -7.53
CA ALA A 251 1.97 28.30 -6.98
C ALA A 251 1.45 29.19 -5.85
N ASN A 252 0.19 29.58 -5.96
CA ASN A 252 -0.52 30.16 -4.81
C ASN A 252 -0.85 29.04 -3.83
N VAL A 253 -0.27 29.08 -2.65
CA VAL A 253 -0.42 28.02 -1.64
C VAL A 253 -1.88 27.83 -1.21
N ASP A 254 -2.63 28.92 -1.11
CA ASP A 254 -4.06 28.84 -0.71
C ASP A 254 -4.91 28.16 -1.79
N ASP A 255 -4.61 28.36 -3.07
CA ASP A 255 -5.29 27.66 -4.16
C ASP A 255 -4.98 26.15 -4.13
N LEU A 256 -3.74 25.77 -3.81
CA LEU A 256 -3.35 24.36 -3.63
C LEU A 256 -4.05 23.72 -2.43
N VAL A 257 -4.23 24.46 -1.33
CA VAL A 257 -5.01 23.97 -0.17
C VAL A 257 -6.48 23.74 -0.57
N GLN A 258 -7.08 24.65 -1.34
CA GLN A 258 -8.46 24.47 -1.83
C GLN A 258 -8.57 23.29 -2.81
N LEU A 259 -7.55 23.07 -3.63
CA LEU A 259 -7.48 21.92 -4.52
C LEU A 259 -7.43 20.62 -3.71
N ALA A 260 -6.56 20.55 -2.69
CA ALA A 260 -6.47 19.40 -1.79
C ALA A 260 -7.82 19.07 -1.13
N PHE A 261 -8.56 20.08 -0.66
CA PHE A 261 -9.88 19.86 -0.06
C PHE A 261 -10.92 19.29 -1.03
N ARG A 262 -10.73 19.46 -2.34
CA ARG A 262 -11.64 18.93 -3.37
C ARG A 262 -11.18 17.60 -3.95
N ALA A 263 -9.87 17.38 -4.06
CA ALA A 263 -9.30 16.27 -4.80
C ALA A 263 -8.83 15.12 -3.93
N ARG A 264 -8.54 15.34 -2.64
CA ARG A 264 -8.00 14.31 -1.75
C ARG A 264 -9.03 13.21 -1.43
N PRO A 265 -8.74 11.94 -1.80
CA PRO A 265 -9.69 10.84 -1.60
C PRO A 265 -9.84 10.43 -0.12
N ASP A 266 -8.81 10.58 0.72
CA ASP A 266 -8.88 10.33 2.16
C ASP A 266 -9.87 11.27 2.87
N LEU A 267 -9.91 12.55 2.46
CA LEU A 267 -10.89 13.51 2.96
C LEU A 267 -12.31 13.17 2.46
N ALA A 268 -12.46 12.73 1.21
CA ALA A 268 -13.73 12.26 0.67
C ALA A 268 -14.24 11.04 1.45
N ALA A 269 -13.37 10.05 1.70
CA ALA A 269 -13.68 8.88 2.51
C ALA A 269 -14.17 9.25 3.91
N LEU A 270 -13.49 10.20 4.56
CA LEU A 270 -13.86 10.61 5.92
C LEU A 270 -15.16 11.41 5.95
N ASN A 271 -15.46 12.22 4.92
CA ASN A 271 -16.74 12.89 4.76
C ASN A 271 -17.88 11.87 4.63
N ASP A 272 -17.71 10.82 3.81
CA ASP A 272 -18.71 9.77 3.64
C ASP A 272 -18.88 8.93 4.93
N ARG A 273 -17.80 8.67 5.69
CA ARG A 273 -17.91 8.04 7.03
C ARG A 273 -18.69 8.92 8.00
N SER A 274 -18.49 10.23 7.99
CA SER A 274 -19.26 11.17 8.80
C SER A 274 -20.75 11.18 8.39
N ALA A 275 -21.05 11.13 7.09
CA ALA A 275 -22.41 10.99 6.58
C ALA A 275 -23.05 9.67 7.03
N ALA A 276 -22.31 8.56 6.95
CA ALA A 276 -22.74 7.25 7.43
C ALA A 276 -23.09 7.27 8.92
N ALA A 277 -22.25 7.88 9.76
CA ALA A 277 -22.51 8.01 11.19
C ALA A 277 -23.80 8.79 11.49
N LYS A 278 -24.06 9.87 10.74
CA LYS A 278 -25.32 10.64 10.85
C LYS A 278 -26.55 9.82 10.46
N GLN A 279 -26.45 9.00 9.40
CA GLN A 279 -27.53 8.10 9.00
C GLN A 279 -27.79 7.02 10.05
N LEU A 280 -26.72 6.49 10.66
CA LEU A 280 -26.86 5.54 11.77
C LEU A 280 -27.55 6.20 12.97
N ALA A 281 -27.18 7.41 13.34
CA ALA A 281 -27.83 8.15 14.40
C ALA A 281 -29.35 8.31 14.13
N SER A 282 -29.71 8.65 12.89
CA SER A 282 -31.13 8.72 12.50
C SER A 282 -31.83 7.37 12.62
N ALA A 283 -31.18 6.26 12.22
CA ALA A 283 -31.73 4.90 12.36
C ALA A 283 -31.91 4.50 13.83
N GLU A 284 -31.03 4.91 14.73
CA GLU A 284 -31.14 4.64 16.18
C GLU A 284 -32.26 5.47 16.83
N HIS A 285 -32.51 6.68 16.36
CA HIS A 285 -33.68 7.45 16.78
C HIS A 285 -34.99 6.80 16.31
N ASP A 286 -35.02 6.18 15.14
CA ASP A 286 -36.19 5.51 14.58
C ASP A 286 -36.56 4.22 15.36
N LEU A 287 -35.70 3.68 16.23
CA LEU A 287 -36.03 2.55 17.13
C LEU A 287 -37.22 2.81 18.05
N GLN A 288 -37.51 4.06 18.34
CA GLN A 288 -38.67 4.44 19.18
C GLN A 288 -39.99 4.40 18.40
N ARG A 289 -39.97 4.23 17.09
CA ARG A 289 -41.13 4.20 16.20
C ARG A 289 -41.72 2.80 16.09
N PRO A 290 -43.00 2.65 15.79
CA PRO A 290 -43.60 1.36 15.54
C PRO A 290 -42.97 0.62 14.36
N THR A 291 -42.95 -0.70 14.39
CA THR A 291 -42.58 -1.55 13.24
C THR A 291 -43.79 -2.32 12.78
N ILE A 292 -44.11 -2.28 11.51
CA ILE A 292 -45.20 -3.00 10.86
C ILE A 292 -44.64 -4.03 9.91
N SER A 293 -45.02 -5.31 10.12
CA SER A 293 -44.57 -6.41 9.25
C SER A 293 -45.74 -7.32 8.88
N ALA A 294 -45.71 -7.90 7.71
CA ALA A 294 -46.57 -8.96 7.27
C ALA A 294 -45.92 -10.32 7.55
N LEU A 295 -46.70 -11.30 7.91
CA LEU A 295 -46.31 -12.68 8.10
C LEU A 295 -47.32 -13.60 7.38
N ALA A 296 -46.80 -14.57 6.65
CA ALA A 296 -47.61 -15.67 6.10
C ALA A 296 -46.89 -16.99 6.37
N THR A 297 -47.65 -18.00 6.77
CA THR A 297 -47.14 -19.35 6.99
C THR A 297 -48.05 -20.36 6.39
N ALA A 298 -47.51 -21.42 5.80
CA ALA A 298 -48.25 -22.56 5.31
C ALA A 298 -47.46 -23.85 5.50
N GLY A 299 -48.11 -24.95 5.83
CA GLY A 299 -47.39 -26.20 6.05
C GLY A 299 -48.31 -27.40 6.22
N GLY A 300 -47.67 -28.56 6.47
CA GLY A 300 -48.34 -29.82 6.70
C GLY A 300 -47.74 -30.52 7.94
N THR A 301 -48.62 -31.25 8.67
CA THR A 301 -48.26 -32.03 9.85
C THR A 301 -48.78 -33.47 9.67
N PRO A 302 -48.09 -34.31 8.89
CA PRO A 302 -48.52 -35.66 8.56
C PRO A 302 -48.54 -36.58 9.84
N VAL A 303 -47.63 -36.36 10.77
CA VAL A 303 -47.61 -37.05 12.07
C VAL A 303 -48.00 -36.04 13.14
N ARG A 304 -49.04 -36.36 13.90
CA ARG A 304 -49.63 -35.48 14.92
C ARG A 304 -50.30 -36.27 16.05
N ALA A 305 -50.39 -35.67 17.23
CA ALA A 305 -50.92 -36.29 18.43
C ALA A 305 -52.43 -36.66 18.36
N ASP A 306 -53.21 -35.87 17.63
CA ASP A 306 -54.60 -36.13 17.41
C ASP A 306 -54.98 -36.03 15.91
N GLN A 307 -56.01 -36.70 15.52
CA GLN A 307 -56.49 -36.71 14.09
C GLN A 307 -57.69 -35.81 13.89
N ILE A 308 -58.11 -35.06 14.86
CA ILE A 308 -59.26 -34.14 14.80
C ILE A 308 -58.85 -32.88 14.04
N GLN A 309 -57.60 -32.42 14.25
CA GLN A 309 -57.10 -31.23 13.57
C GLN A 309 -56.65 -31.53 12.11
N SER A 310 -56.67 -30.51 11.27
CA SER A 310 -56.21 -30.61 9.88
C SER A 310 -54.74 -31.04 9.79
N SER A 311 -54.40 -31.84 8.78
CA SER A 311 -53.02 -32.22 8.48
C SER A 311 -52.25 -31.10 7.78
N TRP A 312 -52.89 -29.99 7.42
CA TRP A 312 -52.30 -28.81 6.87
C TRP A 312 -52.72 -27.56 7.65
N TYR A 313 -51.89 -26.53 7.62
CA TYR A 313 -52.18 -25.24 8.21
C TYR A 313 -51.74 -24.11 7.29
N GLY A 314 -52.42 -22.98 7.35
CA GLY A 314 -52.08 -21.75 6.65
C GLY A 314 -52.59 -20.56 7.46
N ALA A 315 -51.79 -19.53 7.57
CA ALA A 315 -52.16 -18.28 8.23
C ALA A 315 -51.44 -17.11 7.54
N ALA A 316 -52.09 -15.97 7.50
CA ALA A 316 -51.48 -14.72 7.10
C ALA A 316 -51.96 -13.60 8.03
N GLY A 317 -51.10 -12.65 8.32
CA GLY A 317 -51.43 -11.57 9.23
C GLY A 317 -50.47 -10.41 9.16
N VAL A 318 -50.82 -9.33 9.83
CA VAL A 318 -49.97 -8.16 10.00
C VAL A 318 -49.66 -8.03 11.49
N ASN A 319 -48.40 -7.82 11.79
CA ASN A 319 -47.92 -7.56 13.14
C ASN A 319 -47.48 -6.10 13.26
N VAL A 320 -48.01 -5.41 14.28
CA VAL A 320 -47.59 -4.04 14.65
C VAL A 320 -46.93 -4.10 16.01
N SER A 321 -45.63 -3.80 16.05
CA SER A 321 -44.86 -3.75 17.30
C SER A 321 -44.59 -2.29 17.67
N ILE A 322 -45.06 -1.89 18.86
CA ILE A 322 -44.87 -0.53 19.37
C ILE A 322 -44.07 -0.62 20.68
N PRO A 323 -42.82 -0.11 20.70
CA PRO A 323 -42.01 -0.11 21.91
C PRO A 323 -42.55 0.95 22.89
N ILE A 324 -43.14 0.50 24.01
CA ILE A 324 -43.70 1.42 25.03
C ILE A 324 -42.65 1.79 26.08
N PHE A 325 -41.88 0.82 26.53
CA PHE A 325 -40.84 1.00 27.55
C PHE A 325 -39.75 -0.07 27.39
N ASN A 326 -38.49 0.36 27.36
CA ASN A 326 -37.32 -0.50 27.16
C ASN A 326 -36.20 -0.17 28.16
N GLY A 327 -36.52 0.35 29.35
CA GLY A 327 -35.49 0.72 30.34
C GLY A 327 -34.54 1.80 29.90
N PHE A 328 -35.00 2.72 29.02
CA PHE A 328 -34.20 3.81 28.41
C PHE A 328 -33.10 3.36 27.43
N GLU A 329 -33.05 2.08 27.03
CA GLU A 329 -32.03 1.55 26.10
C GLU A 329 -32.03 2.33 24.80
N PHE A 330 -33.18 2.54 24.14
CA PHE A 330 -33.23 3.21 22.83
C PHE A 330 -32.81 4.67 22.88
N SER A 331 -33.13 5.37 23.99
CA SER A 331 -32.67 6.74 24.19
C SER A 331 -31.16 6.83 24.41
N ALA A 332 -30.58 5.86 25.11
CA ALA A 332 -29.13 5.77 25.31
C ALA A 332 -28.39 5.46 23.98
N ARG A 333 -28.92 4.51 23.18
CA ARG A 333 -28.38 4.18 21.85
C ARG A 333 -28.44 5.36 20.89
N ALA A 334 -29.56 6.07 20.84
CA ALA A 334 -29.70 7.28 20.04
C ALA A 334 -28.66 8.34 20.44
N LYS A 335 -28.52 8.60 21.75
CA LYS A 335 -27.54 9.55 22.27
C LYS A 335 -26.09 9.13 22.00
N GLU A 336 -25.78 7.85 22.12
CA GLU A 336 -24.47 7.28 21.75
C GLU A 336 -24.16 7.52 20.26
N ALA A 337 -25.12 7.24 19.37
CA ALA A 337 -24.97 7.44 17.94
C ALA A 337 -24.81 8.92 17.56
N ASP A 338 -25.55 9.84 18.21
CA ASP A 338 -25.36 11.28 18.05
C ASP A 338 -23.93 11.69 18.40
N LEU A 339 -23.42 11.25 19.55
CA LEU A 339 -22.06 11.58 19.97
C LEU A 339 -21.01 11.04 19.01
N ARG A 340 -21.21 9.82 18.47
CA ARG A 340 -20.34 9.25 17.43
C ARG A 340 -20.40 10.04 16.12
N ALA A 341 -21.58 10.52 15.71
CA ALA A 341 -21.75 11.36 14.54
C ALA A 341 -21.06 12.72 14.70
N HIS A 342 -21.14 13.32 15.88
CA HIS A 342 -20.38 14.54 16.19
C HIS A 342 -18.87 14.29 16.18
N ALA A 343 -18.39 13.21 16.80
CA ALA A 343 -16.97 12.85 16.77
C ALA A 343 -16.46 12.63 15.34
N ALA A 344 -17.23 11.97 14.48
CA ALA A 344 -16.89 11.80 13.07
C ALA A 344 -16.80 13.15 12.32
N SER A 345 -17.64 14.11 12.66
CA SER A 345 -17.58 15.47 12.07
C SER A 345 -16.32 16.23 12.52
N GLU A 346 -15.90 16.09 13.77
CA GLU A 346 -14.65 16.69 14.26
C GLU A 346 -13.40 16.00 13.66
N GLN A 347 -13.47 14.70 13.36
CA GLN A 347 -12.40 14.01 12.62
C GLN A 347 -12.21 14.61 11.21
N VAL A 348 -13.30 14.91 10.50
CA VAL A 348 -13.23 15.61 9.20
C VAL A 348 -12.53 16.95 9.34
N ARG A 349 -12.89 17.74 10.36
CA ARG A 349 -12.26 19.04 10.62
C ARG A 349 -10.76 18.88 10.91
N ASN A 350 -10.40 17.94 11.77
CA ASN A 350 -9.00 17.67 12.11
C ASN A 350 -8.17 17.29 10.87
N LEU A 351 -8.71 16.42 9.97
CA LEU A 351 -8.02 16.08 8.73
C LEU A 351 -7.87 17.28 7.80
N ARG A 352 -8.88 18.15 7.69
CA ARG A 352 -8.77 19.38 6.89
C ARG A 352 -7.67 20.31 7.40
N ASP A 353 -7.57 20.48 8.72
CA ASP A 353 -6.53 21.30 9.32
C ASP A 353 -5.13 20.69 9.09
N ALA A 354 -5.02 19.36 9.17
CA ALA A 354 -3.79 18.63 8.84
C ALA A 354 -3.41 18.80 7.37
N LEU A 355 -4.34 18.60 6.43
CA LEU A 355 -4.10 18.76 5.00
C LEU A 355 -3.64 20.19 4.65
N ALA A 356 -4.26 21.22 5.25
CA ALA A 356 -3.83 22.59 5.04
C ALA A 356 -2.39 22.85 5.51
N ARG A 357 -1.99 22.25 6.63
CA ARG A 357 -0.61 22.28 7.13
C ARG A 357 0.33 21.54 6.19
N ASP A 358 -0.04 20.30 5.79
CA ASP A 358 0.84 19.39 5.03
C ASP A 358 1.09 19.92 3.61
N VAL A 359 0.07 20.48 2.94
CA VAL A 359 0.24 21.19 1.66
C VAL A 359 1.21 22.36 1.81
N ARG A 360 1.05 23.21 2.84
CA ARG A 360 1.97 24.33 3.08
C ARG A 360 3.41 23.87 3.30
N THR A 361 3.58 22.81 4.10
CA THR A 361 4.89 22.22 4.40
C THR A 361 5.53 21.62 3.14
N ALA A 362 4.77 20.86 2.33
CA ALA A 362 5.27 20.28 1.08
C ALA A 362 5.72 21.35 0.09
N VAL A 363 4.96 22.44 -0.05
CA VAL A 363 5.35 23.56 -0.93
C VAL A 363 6.62 24.23 -0.42
N LEU A 364 6.75 24.50 0.87
CA LEU A 364 7.97 25.09 1.44
C LEU A 364 9.18 24.18 1.23
N ASN A 365 9.02 22.88 1.44
CA ASN A 365 10.09 21.90 1.23
C ASN A 365 10.50 21.85 -0.26
N SER A 366 9.56 21.90 -1.19
CA SER A 366 9.86 21.91 -2.63
C SER A 366 10.62 23.17 -3.04
N GLN A 367 10.27 24.35 -2.48
CA GLN A 367 10.98 25.61 -2.72
C GLN A 367 12.43 25.54 -2.22
N VAL A 368 12.65 25.03 -1.00
CA VAL A 368 13.99 24.87 -0.42
C VAL A 368 14.80 23.84 -1.24
N ALA A 369 14.20 22.71 -1.62
CA ALA A 369 14.87 21.72 -2.46
C ALA A 369 15.28 22.30 -3.82
N PHE A 370 14.43 23.10 -4.45
CA PHE A 370 14.75 23.81 -5.68
C PHE A 370 15.95 24.76 -5.51
N GLN A 371 15.93 25.61 -4.48
CA GLN A 371 17.04 26.54 -4.22
C GLN A 371 18.35 25.80 -3.96
N ARG A 372 18.29 24.64 -3.31
CA ARG A 372 19.47 23.80 -3.04
C ARG A 372 20.17 23.33 -4.30
N ILE A 373 19.42 23.09 -5.42
CA ILE A 373 20.03 22.69 -6.71
C ILE A 373 21.00 23.77 -7.18
N ALA A 374 20.61 25.04 -7.19
CA ALA A 374 21.47 26.13 -7.65
C ALA A 374 22.74 26.27 -6.80
N VAL A 375 22.59 26.20 -5.47
CA VAL A 375 23.73 26.32 -4.53
C VAL A 375 24.69 25.13 -4.68
N THR A 376 24.17 23.90 -4.78
CA THR A 376 25.00 22.70 -4.91
C THR A 376 25.67 22.62 -6.30
N ARG A 377 25.00 23.12 -7.35
CA ARG A 377 25.63 23.26 -8.68
C ARG A 377 26.81 24.21 -8.63
N GLN A 378 26.64 25.41 -8.02
CA GLN A 378 27.72 26.34 -7.84
C GLN A 378 28.87 25.74 -7.01
N LEU A 379 28.56 24.98 -5.95
CA LEU A 379 29.55 24.26 -5.16
C LEU A 379 30.34 23.26 -6.00
N LEU A 380 29.66 22.48 -6.85
CA LEU A 380 30.29 21.52 -7.75
C LEU A 380 31.22 22.22 -8.76
N ASP A 381 30.75 23.31 -9.39
CA ASP A 381 31.54 24.07 -10.38
C ASP A 381 32.84 24.65 -9.73
N GLN A 382 32.71 25.22 -8.53
CA GLN A 382 33.88 25.72 -7.79
C GLN A 382 34.84 24.62 -7.34
N SER A 383 34.28 23.47 -6.90
CA SER A 383 35.10 22.32 -6.50
C SER A 383 35.84 21.68 -7.66
N ASN A 384 35.22 21.63 -8.84
CA ASN A 384 35.87 21.18 -10.08
C ASN A 384 37.04 22.11 -10.45
N THR A 385 36.82 23.42 -10.42
CA THR A 385 37.90 24.41 -10.67
C THR A 385 39.04 24.30 -9.67
N ALA A 386 38.69 24.14 -8.37
CA ALA A 386 39.70 23.97 -7.33
C ALA A 386 40.51 22.69 -7.49
N LEU A 387 39.88 21.59 -7.90
CA LEU A 387 40.55 20.33 -8.17
C LEU A 387 41.51 20.45 -9.37
N GLU A 388 41.06 21.08 -10.47
CA GLU A 388 41.91 21.31 -11.67
C GLU A 388 43.15 22.11 -11.29
N LEU A 389 43.02 23.22 -10.56
CA LEU A 389 44.12 24.03 -10.08
C LEU A 389 45.06 23.26 -9.14
N ALA A 390 44.52 22.48 -8.20
CA ALA A 390 45.32 21.68 -7.28
C ALA A 390 46.11 20.60 -8.02
N GLN A 391 45.52 19.94 -9.00
CA GLN A 391 46.19 18.96 -9.88
C GLN A 391 47.35 19.61 -10.67
N ALA A 392 47.10 20.77 -11.28
CA ALA A 392 48.13 21.50 -12.06
C ALA A 392 49.30 21.90 -11.16
N ARG A 393 49.03 22.48 -9.98
CA ARG A 393 50.08 22.88 -9.00
C ARG A 393 50.87 21.71 -8.47
N TYR A 394 50.19 20.60 -8.13
CA TYR A 394 50.83 19.38 -7.64
C TYR A 394 51.75 18.79 -8.72
N LYS A 395 51.31 18.75 -10.00
CA LYS A 395 52.10 18.24 -11.14
C LYS A 395 53.40 18.96 -11.33
N VAL A 396 53.44 20.28 -11.14
CA VAL A 396 54.66 21.10 -11.25
C VAL A 396 55.40 21.28 -9.96
N GLY A 397 54.98 20.62 -8.89
CA GLY A 397 55.69 20.64 -7.57
C GLY A 397 55.44 21.90 -6.72
N LEU A 398 54.44 22.73 -7.05
CA LEU A 398 54.10 23.97 -6.33
C LEU A 398 53.12 23.75 -5.16
N SER A 399 52.62 22.57 -4.98
CA SER A 399 51.75 22.20 -3.84
C SER A 399 52.01 20.77 -3.39
N GLY A 400 51.61 20.46 -2.12
CA GLY A 400 51.74 19.14 -1.52
C GLY A 400 50.60 18.22 -1.91
N ILE A 401 50.80 16.92 -1.58
CA ILE A 401 49.74 15.89 -1.79
C ILE A 401 48.48 16.21 -0.97
N VAL A 402 48.59 16.87 0.19
CA VAL A 402 47.50 17.23 1.08
C VAL A 402 46.50 18.16 0.37
N ASP A 403 47.01 19.19 -0.30
CA ASP A 403 46.15 20.14 -1.06
C ASP A 403 45.37 19.41 -2.15
N LEU A 404 46.05 18.51 -2.89
CA LEU A 404 45.43 17.70 -3.93
C LEU A 404 44.33 16.80 -3.36
N THR A 405 44.62 16.07 -2.29
CA THR A 405 43.67 15.14 -1.69
C THR A 405 42.46 15.86 -1.10
N GLN A 406 42.67 17.07 -0.55
CA GLN A 406 41.59 17.89 -0.03
C GLN A 406 40.67 18.43 -1.15
N ALA A 407 41.24 18.89 -2.24
CA ALA A 407 40.47 19.33 -3.41
C ALA A 407 39.69 18.16 -4.03
N GLN A 408 40.29 16.99 -4.09
CA GLN A 408 39.65 15.77 -4.56
C GLN A 408 38.47 15.35 -3.67
N LEU A 409 38.60 15.40 -2.34
CA LEU A 409 37.54 15.09 -1.40
C LEU A 409 36.38 16.09 -1.52
N ALA A 410 36.69 17.39 -1.62
CA ALA A 410 35.71 18.45 -1.78
C ALA A 410 34.89 18.27 -3.09
N GLN A 411 35.54 17.90 -4.19
CA GLN A 411 34.89 17.65 -5.47
C GLN A 411 33.92 16.45 -5.38
N THR A 412 34.38 15.31 -4.88
CA THR A 412 33.52 14.12 -4.71
C THR A 412 32.30 14.42 -3.82
N GLN A 413 32.51 15.15 -2.71
CA GLN A 413 31.41 15.54 -1.80
C GLN A 413 30.43 16.52 -2.47
N ALA A 414 30.93 17.45 -3.29
CA ALA A 414 30.10 18.39 -4.03
C ALA A 414 29.25 17.69 -5.10
N GLU A 415 29.80 16.69 -5.79
CA GLU A 415 29.12 15.90 -6.82
C GLU A 415 28.00 15.06 -6.21
N ILE A 416 28.26 14.38 -5.08
CA ILE A 416 27.23 13.66 -4.31
C ILE A 416 26.14 14.64 -3.82
N SER A 417 26.52 15.82 -3.33
CA SER A 417 25.57 16.82 -2.84
C SER A 417 24.67 17.37 -3.93
N TYR A 418 25.20 17.60 -5.13
CA TYR A 418 24.43 18.04 -6.28
C TYR A 418 23.47 16.95 -6.79
N THR A 419 23.94 15.70 -6.86
CA THR A 419 23.12 14.54 -7.22
C THR A 419 21.93 14.40 -6.26
N ASN A 420 22.19 14.42 -4.96
CA ASN A 420 21.14 14.37 -3.93
C ASN A 420 20.14 15.53 -4.07
N ALA A 421 20.61 16.75 -4.34
CA ALA A 421 19.73 17.92 -4.45
C ALA A 421 18.77 17.81 -5.65
N ARG A 422 19.24 17.30 -6.79
CA ARG A 422 18.41 17.10 -7.99
C ARG A 422 17.23 16.17 -7.72
N TYR A 423 17.49 15.00 -7.16
CA TYR A 423 16.45 14.00 -6.94
C TYR A 423 15.59 14.31 -5.71
N ALA A 424 16.15 14.96 -4.68
CA ALA A 424 15.35 15.46 -3.54
C ALA A 424 14.29 16.47 -3.99
N TYR A 425 14.56 17.29 -5.01
CA TYR A 425 13.57 18.18 -5.58
C TYR A 425 12.43 17.41 -6.29
N GLN A 426 12.74 16.34 -7.03
CA GLN A 426 11.72 15.51 -7.67
C GLN A 426 10.83 14.82 -6.65
N THR A 427 11.44 14.24 -5.61
CA THR A 427 10.68 13.67 -4.49
C THR A 427 9.77 14.71 -3.83
N ALA A 428 10.25 15.94 -3.63
CA ALA A 428 9.43 17.01 -3.07
C ALA A 428 8.29 17.45 -4.00
N LEU A 429 8.47 17.36 -5.32
CA LEU A 429 7.39 17.60 -6.29
C LEU A 429 6.32 16.50 -6.24
N SER A 430 6.72 15.23 -6.15
CA SER A 430 5.79 14.11 -5.97
C SER A 430 4.98 14.26 -4.67
N GLU A 431 5.63 14.71 -3.59
CA GLU A 431 4.95 15.01 -2.33
C GLU A 431 3.91 16.14 -2.51
N VAL A 432 4.24 17.22 -3.23
CA VAL A 432 3.27 18.29 -3.49
C VAL A 432 2.09 17.79 -4.31
N ARG A 433 2.30 16.95 -5.35
CA ARG A 433 1.21 16.34 -6.13
C ARG A 433 0.31 15.50 -5.24
N PHE A 434 0.90 14.62 -4.45
CA PHE A 434 0.16 13.79 -3.50
C PHE A 434 -0.66 14.64 -2.52
N GLN A 435 -0.06 15.65 -1.89
CA GLN A 435 -0.75 16.49 -0.91
C GLN A 435 -1.87 17.32 -1.55
N THR A 436 -1.81 17.60 -2.84
CA THR A 436 -2.86 18.32 -3.59
C THR A 436 -3.89 17.39 -4.22
N GLY A 437 -3.68 16.07 -4.20
CA GLY A 437 -4.57 15.08 -4.80
C GLY A 437 -4.48 15.01 -6.33
N GLN A 438 -3.30 15.29 -6.89
CA GLN A 438 -3.02 15.26 -8.33
C GLN A 438 -2.26 13.99 -8.72
#